data_a496071e70e28db8a80fa36d7b26adb3
#
_entry.id   a496071e70e28db8a80fa36d7b26adb3
#
_cell.length_a   1.000
_cell.length_b   1.000
_cell.length_c   1.000
_cell.angle_alpha   90.00
_cell.angle_beta   90.00
_cell.angle_gamma   90.00
#
_symmetry.space_group_name_H-M   'P 1'
#
loop_
_entity.id
_entity.type
_entity.pdbx_description
1 polymer ?
#
loop_
_entity_poly.entity_id
_entity_poly.type
_entity_poly.pdbx_seq_one_letter_code
_entity_poly.pdbx_strand_id
1 'polypeptide(L)'
;MTLPTTNLGKTGLTVSRLCLGTMTFGLQTDEETSRHILDTAADGGINFLDTADVYPLGGGLATAGRTEEIVGRWLKGKREHFILATKCVGRVGPAPWDQGASRKHILDAIDASLRRLGTDYIDLYQLHSDDASTPLDETLEALDAVVRAGKVRYIGVSNFLAYRLARALGRAETRNLTKFISIQPCYNLLFREIERELLPLAKEEGLGVISYNPLAGGLLTGKHTLAQGPTSGTRFTLGAAAERYQDRYWRDREFNTVEDLRTVADLAGFSLTTLAVAWVLSNPIITAPIIGASRPEQLTDNLKAAELKLDDSLKQKLDDLTAEYRRGDSLR
;
A
#
# COMPACT_ATOMS: atom_id res chain seq x y z
N MET A 1 -21.53 -10.28 3.54
CA MET A 1 -20.53 -10.55 4.62
C MET A 1 -20.05 -9.22 5.13
N THR A 2 -19.86 -9.05 6.43
CA THR A 2 -19.31 -7.79 6.98
C THR A 2 -17.82 -8.01 7.23
N LEU A 3 -16.98 -7.36 6.41
CA LEU A 3 -15.53 -7.41 6.59
C LEU A 3 -15.17 -6.80 7.97
N PRO A 4 -14.25 -7.39 8.75
CA PRO A 4 -13.79 -6.81 10.01
C PRO A 4 -13.24 -5.40 9.80
N THR A 5 -13.45 -4.52 10.77
CA THR A 5 -12.93 -3.15 10.79
C THR A 5 -12.00 -2.92 11.97
N THR A 6 -11.17 -1.88 11.89
CA THR A 6 -10.27 -1.45 12.96
C THR A 6 -9.99 0.04 12.84
N ASN A 7 -9.45 0.64 13.88
CA ASN A 7 -9.01 2.04 13.81
C ASN A 7 -7.67 2.14 13.08
N LEU A 8 -7.49 3.20 12.30
CA LEU A 8 -6.20 3.53 11.69
C LEU A 8 -5.26 4.13 12.75
N GLY A 9 -4.41 3.28 13.33
CA GLY A 9 -3.56 3.65 14.46
C GLY A 9 -4.37 4.10 15.68
N LYS A 10 -3.84 5.05 16.42
CA LYS A 10 -4.51 5.67 17.60
C LYS A 10 -5.48 6.80 17.20
N THR A 11 -6.18 6.68 16.07
CA THR A 11 -7.18 7.66 15.64
C THR A 11 -8.60 7.12 15.79
N GLY A 12 -9.59 7.99 15.67
CA GLY A 12 -11.00 7.59 15.57
C GLY A 12 -11.42 7.13 14.16
N LEU A 13 -10.51 7.13 13.18
CA LEU A 13 -10.83 6.74 11.80
C LEU A 13 -10.93 5.21 11.68
N THR A 14 -12.13 4.71 11.46
CA THR A 14 -12.40 3.27 11.29
C THR A 14 -12.27 2.88 9.82
N VAL A 15 -11.45 1.86 9.53
CA VAL A 15 -11.19 1.33 8.20
C VAL A 15 -11.44 -0.18 8.16
N SER A 16 -11.76 -0.72 6.98
CA SER A 16 -11.78 -2.17 6.76
C SER A 16 -10.39 -2.78 6.92
N ARG A 17 -10.32 -4.03 7.42
CA ARG A 17 -9.07 -4.78 7.60
C ARG A 17 -8.36 -5.13 6.29
N LEU A 18 -8.95 -4.80 5.15
CA LEU A 18 -8.32 -4.80 3.83
C LEU A 18 -8.46 -3.41 3.22
N CYS A 19 -7.42 -2.98 2.48
CA CYS A 19 -7.41 -1.77 1.68
C CYS A 19 -7.33 -2.15 0.19
N LEU A 20 -8.15 -1.55 -0.68
CA LEU A 20 -8.03 -1.77 -2.11
C LEU A 20 -7.03 -0.80 -2.73
N GLY A 21 -5.95 -1.35 -3.30
CA GLY A 21 -4.98 -0.59 -4.09
C GLY A 21 -5.39 -0.51 -5.57
N THR A 22 -5.29 0.67 -6.14
CA THR A 22 -5.81 0.99 -7.49
C THR A 22 -4.73 1.20 -8.55
N MET A 23 -3.46 0.94 -8.24
CA MET A 23 -2.30 1.34 -9.05
C MET A 23 -2.23 0.79 -10.48
N THR A 24 -3.11 -0.13 -10.85
CA THR A 24 -3.18 -0.72 -12.21
C THR A 24 -4.27 -0.10 -13.08
N PHE A 25 -5.17 0.69 -12.50
CA PHE A 25 -6.35 1.22 -13.17
C PHE A 25 -5.99 2.29 -14.19
N GLY A 26 -6.47 2.11 -15.42
CA GLY A 26 -6.21 3.02 -16.54
C GLY A 26 -4.97 2.67 -17.38
N LEU A 27 -4.28 1.54 -17.09
CA LEU A 27 -3.18 1.02 -17.90
C LEU A 27 -3.28 -0.50 -18.09
N GLN A 28 -2.98 -1.28 -17.04
CA GLN A 28 -3.12 -2.75 -17.07
C GLN A 28 -4.58 -3.20 -17.01
N THR A 29 -5.40 -2.40 -16.34
CA THR A 29 -6.82 -2.62 -16.15
C THR A 29 -7.56 -1.43 -16.76
N ASP A 30 -8.43 -1.66 -17.72
CA ASP A 30 -9.26 -0.61 -18.31
C ASP A 30 -10.27 -0.05 -17.27
N GLU A 31 -10.96 1.01 -17.64
CA GLU A 31 -11.89 1.69 -16.71
C GLU A 31 -13.09 0.83 -16.34
N GLU A 32 -13.64 0.06 -17.29
CA GLU A 32 -14.81 -0.79 -17.04
C GLU A 32 -14.45 -1.90 -16.04
N THR A 33 -13.38 -2.63 -16.29
CA THR A 33 -12.85 -3.65 -15.37
C THR A 33 -12.47 -3.04 -14.01
N SER A 34 -11.88 -1.84 -14.00
CA SER A 34 -11.54 -1.13 -12.76
C SER A 34 -12.78 -0.83 -11.91
N ARG A 35 -13.88 -0.42 -12.55
CA ARG A 35 -15.16 -0.17 -11.86
C ARG A 35 -15.74 -1.46 -11.28
N HIS A 36 -15.71 -2.56 -12.02
CA HIS A 36 -16.16 -3.87 -11.52
C HIS A 36 -15.32 -4.34 -10.33
N ILE A 37 -14.00 -4.09 -10.33
CA ILE A 37 -13.13 -4.39 -9.18
C ILE A 37 -13.53 -3.54 -7.97
N LEU A 38 -13.77 -2.24 -8.16
CA LEU A 38 -14.22 -1.33 -7.10
C LEU A 38 -15.58 -1.75 -6.53
N ASP A 39 -16.55 -2.12 -7.40
CA ASP A 39 -17.87 -2.59 -6.98
C ASP A 39 -17.75 -3.91 -6.19
N THR A 40 -16.97 -4.88 -6.70
CA THR A 40 -16.74 -6.16 -6.00
C THR A 40 -16.07 -5.96 -4.64
N ALA A 41 -15.12 -5.04 -4.54
CA ALA A 41 -14.46 -4.71 -3.28
C ALA A 41 -15.44 -4.06 -2.28
N ALA A 42 -16.26 -3.13 -2.74
CA ALA A 42 -17.30 -2.47 -1.93
C ALA A 42 -18.35 -3.46 -1.43
N ASP A 43 -18.85 -4.34 -2.31
CA ASP A 43 -19.80 -5.41 -1.97
C ASP A 43 -19.18 -6.41 -0.97
N GLY A 44 -17.87 -6.63 -1.05
CA GLY A 44 -17.09 -7.39 -0.07
C GLY A 44 -16.83 -6.67 1.26
N GLY A 45 -17.30 -5.43 1.43
CA GLY A 45 -17.19 -4.65 2.65
C GLY A 45 -15.89 -3.84 2.79
N ILE A 46 -15.10 -3.68 1.72
CA ILE A 46 -13.91 -2.82 1.72
C ILE A 46 -14.38 -1.37 1.60
N ASN A 47 -14.10 -0.57 2.64
CA ASN A 47 -14.37 0.86 2.66
C ASN A 47 -13.10 1.73 2.50
N PHE A 48 -11.92 1.10 2.39
CA PHE A 48 -10.63 1.78 2.37
C PHE A 48 -9.98 1.62 0.99
N LEU A 49 -9.75 2.75 0.30
CA LEU A 49 -9.18 2.82 -1.05
C LEU A 49 -7.85 3.55 -1.02
N ASP A 50 -6.85 3.01 -1.72
CA ASP A 50 -5.51 3.62 -1.84
C ASP A 50 -5.17 3.87 -3.32
N THR A 51 -4.90 5.13 -3.65
CA THR A 51 -4.44 5.58 -4.95
C THR A 51 -3.17 6.46 -4.84
N ALA A 52 -2.74 7.11 -5.91
CA ALA A 52 -1.67 8.10 -5.93
C ALA A 52 -1.75 8.97 -7.18
N ASP A 53 -1.19 10.18 -7.10
CA ASP A 53 -1.12 11.16 -8.20
C ASP A 53 -0.33 10.67 -9.43
N VAL A 54 0.67 9.79 -9.23
CA VAL A 54 1.50 9.20 -10.30
C VAL A 54 0.88 7.97 -10.95
N TYR A 55 -0.23 7.43 -10.44
CA TYR A 55 -0.81 6.21 -10.99
C TYR A 55 -1.57 6.45 -12.30
N PRO A 56 -1.57 5.47 -13.23
CA PRO A 56 -1.18 4.05 -13.10
C PRO A 56 0.34 3.83 -13.15
N LEU A 57 0.79 2.83 -12.39
CA LEU A 57 2.21 2.45 -12.35
C LEU A 57 2.66 1.91 -13.72
N GLY A 58 3.81 2.39 -14.20
CA GLY A 58 4.42 1.98 -15.47
C GLY A 58 4.02 2.83 -16.66
N GLY A 59 3.05 3.73 -16.54
CA GLY A 59 2.56 4.58 -17.65
C GLY A 59 3.32 5.90 -17.82
N GLY A 60 4.14 6.30 -16.87
CA GLY A 60 4.91 7.55 -16.90
C GLY A 60 4.04 8.81 -16.90
N LEU A 61 4.63 9.94 -17.30
CA LEU A 61 3.97 11.25 -17.23
C LEU A 61 2.69 11.34 -18.08
N ALA A 62 2.63 10.62 -19.20
CA ALA A 62 1.47 10.67 -20.09
C ALA A 62 0.17 10.13 -19.46
N THR A 63 0.29 9.36 -18.39
CA THR A 63 -0.87 8.74 -17.72
C THR A 63 -0.99 9.12 -16.24
N ALA A 64 -0.07 9.94 -15.72
CA ALA A 64 -0.11 10.37 -14.32
C ALA A 64 -1.47 11.02 -13.99
N GLY A 65 -2.09 10.58 -12.88
CA GLY A 65 -3.41 11.04 -12.46
C GLY A 65 -4.61 10.29 -13.03
N ARG A 66 -4.43 9.49 -14.10
CA ARG A 66 -5.55 8.76 -14.73
C ARG A 66 -6.29 7.83 -13.75
N THR A 67 -5.56 7.20 -12.85
CA THR A 67 -6.18 6.33 -11.82
C THR A 67 -7.07 7.14 -10.89
N GLU A 68 -6.64 8.32 -10.44
CA GLU A 68 -7.47 9.19 -9.60
C GLU A 68 -8.74 9.65 -10.34
N GLU A 69 -8.67 9.93 -11.64
CA GLU A 69 -9.86 10.25 -12.44
C GLU A 69 -10.86 9.09 -12.51
N ILE A 70 -10.40 7.85 -12.69
CA ILE A 70 -11.25 6.66 -12.69
C ILE A 70 -11.92 6.47 -11.33
N VAL A 71 -11.15 6.54 -10.25
CA VAL A 71 -11.64 6.43 -8.87
C VAL A 71 -12.63 7.55 -8.57
N GLY A 72 -12.34 8.79 -8.97
CA GLY A 72 -13.21 9.95 -8.77
C GLY A 72 -14.56 9.80 -9.47
N ARG A 73 -14.57 9.33 -10.73
CA ARG A 73 -15.84 9.04 -11.45
C ARG A 73 -16.66 7.96 -10.76
N TRP A 74 -16.00 6.92 -10.22
CA TRP A 74 -16.67 5.85 -9.50
C TRP A 74 -17.23 6.31 -8.15
N LEU A 75 -16.53 7.21 -7.43
CA LEU A 75 -16.97 7.75 -6.13
C LEU A 75 -18.12 8.76 -6.21
N LYS A 76 -18.49 9.21 -7.40
CA LYS A 76 -19.56 10.22 -7.57
C LYS A 76 -20.87 9.74 -6.94
N GLY A 77 -21.39 10.52 -5.97
CA GLY A 77 -22.64 10.23 -5.25
C GLY A 77 -22.52 9.19 -4.13
N LYS A 78 -21.30 8.74 -3.79
CA LYS A 78 -21.06 7.78 -2.71
C LYS A 78 -19.72 8.01 -1.97
N ARG A 79 -19.11 9.20 -2.13
CA ARG A 79 -17.81 9.56 -1.56
C ARG A 79 -17.74 9.36 -0.04
N GLU A 80 -18.80 9.67 0.65
CA GLU A 80 -18.94 9.61 2.10
C GLU A 80 -18.91 8.18 2.68
N HIS A 81 -19.09 7.17 1.85
CA HIS A 81 -19.06 5.77 2.28
C HIS A 81 -17.66 5.17 2.26
N PHE A 82 -16.65 5.91 1.76
CA PHE A 82 -15.30 5.41 1.57
C PHE A 82 -14.26 6.28 2.24
N ILE A 83 -13.25 5.62 2.81
CA ILE A 83 -12.01 6.25 3.27
C ILE A 83 -11.05 6.25 2.09
N LEU A 84 -10.69 7.44 1.61
CA LEU A 84 -9.87 7.63 0.42
C LEU A 84 -8.47 8.10 0.81
N ALA A 85 -7.47 7.28 0.47
CA ALA A 85 -6.07 7.63 0.57
C ALA A 85 -5.49 7.95 -0.83
N THR A 86 -4.73 9.04 -0.93
CA THR A 86 -3.88 9.31 -2.10
C THR A 86 -2.49 9.75 -1.67
N LYS A 87 -1.56 9.91 -2.63
CA LYS A 87 -0.16 10.19 -2.36
C LYS A 87 0.37 11.26 -3.30
N CYS A 88 1.41 11.99 -2.84
CA CYS A 88 2.22 12.90 -3.65
C CYS A 88 3.71 12.55 -3.56
N VAL A 89 4.57 13.40 -4.08
CA VAL A 89 6.04 13.32 -4.14
C VAL A 89 6.55 12.79 -5.48
N GLY A 90 5.87 11.82 -6.08
CA GLY A 90 6.28 11.30 -7.37
C GLY A 90 6.24 12.36 -8.48
N ARG A 91 6.97 12.14 -9.57
CA ARG A 91 6.99 13.07 -10.69
C ARG A 91 5.68 13.00 -11.48
N VAL A 92 4.97 14.14 -11.57
CA VAL A 92 3.68 14.28 -12.26
C VAL A 92 3.70 15.24 -13.44
N GLY A 93 4.85 15.87 -13.73
CA GLY A 93 5.01 16.81 -14.83
C GLY A 93 6.47 16.99 -15.24
N PRO A 94 6.73 17.81 -16.30
CA PRO A 94 8.06 17.97 -16.86
C PRO A 94 8.97 18.91 -16.06
N ALA A 95 8.40 19.83 -15.28
CA ALA A 95 9.18 20.83 -14.56
C ALA A 95 9.93 20.23 -13.36
N PRO A 96 11.08 20.80 -12.95
CA PRO A 96 11.84 20.31 -11.79
C PRO A 96 11.03 20.26 -10.49
N TRP A 97 10.09 21.16 -10.33
CA TRP A 97 9.22 21.25 -9.15
C TRP A 97 7.94 20.40 -9.23
N ASP A 98 7.73 19.64 -10.29
CA ASP A 98 6.59 18.72 -10.42
C ASP A 98 6.85 17.38 -9.73
N GLN A 99 7.69 17.37 -8.71
CA GLN A 99 8.06 16.25 -7.86
C GLN A 99 8.65 16.70 -6.53
N GLY A 100 8.83 15.77 -5.60
CA GLY A 100 9.47 16.00 -4.31
C GLY A 100 8.49 16.44 -3.24
N ALA A 101 9.02 16.76 -2.05
CA ALA A 101 8.22 17.12 -0.89
C ALA A 101 8.28 18.60 -0.53
N SER A 102 8.63 19.47 -1.51
CA SER A 102 8.63 20.90 -1.31
C SER A 102 7.21 21.42 -1.04
N ARG A 103 7.13 22.54 -0.31
CA ARG A 103 5.85 23.23 -0.05
C ARG A 103 5.08 23.52 -1.35
N LYS A 104 5.80 23.99 -2.39
CA LYS A 104 5.16 24.28 -3.68
C LYS A 104 4.49 23.01 -4.24
N HIS A 105 5.23 21.90 -4.33
CA HIS A 105 4.70 20.68 -4.92
C HIS A 105 3.56 20.08 -4.11
N ILE A 106 3.66 20.02 -2.78
CA ILE A 106 2.60 19.47 -1.92
C ILE A 106 1.28 20.23 -2.11
N LEU A 107 1.33 21.58 -2.15
CA LEU A 107 0.12 22.40 -2.32
C LEU A 107 -0.49 22.27 -3.72
N ASP A 108 0.33 22.23 -4.76
CA ASP A 108 -0.16 22.06 -6.14
C ASP A 108 -0.71 20.64 -6.37
N ALA A 109 -0.03 19.61 -5.82
CA ALA A 109 -0.40 18.20 -5.96
C ALA A 109 -1.74 17.87 -5.29
N ILE A 110 -1.98 18.36 -4.06
CA ILE A 110 -3.27 18.14 -3.39
C ILE A 110 -4.43 18.76 -4.17
N ASP A 111 -4.27 19.97 -4.68
CA ASP A 111 -5.32 20.64 -5.47
C ASP A 111 -5.59 19.91 -6.80
N ALA A 112 -4.55 19.38 -7.43
CA ALA A 112 -4.69 18.55 -8.61
C ALA A 112 -5.39 17.21 -8.30
N SER A 113 -5.03 16.54 -7.20
CA SER A 113 -5.68 15.29 -6.77
C SER A 113 -7.16 15.49 -6.43
N LEU A 114 -7.51 16.56 -5.70
CA LEU A 114 -8.90 16.90 -5.39
C LEU A 114 -9.74 17.10 -6.66
N ARG A 115 -9.19 17.80 -7.68
CA ARG A 115 -9.88 17.98 -8.97
C ARG A 115 -10.09 16.65 -9.70
N ARG A 116 -9.06 15.78 -9.79
CA ARG A 116 -9.17 14.47 -10.47
C ARG A 116 -10.13 13.54 -9.76
N LEU A 117 -10.10 13.52 -8.44
CA LEU A 117 -10.96 12.69 -7.60
C LEU A 117 -12.40 13.25 -7.47
N GLY A 118 -12.63 14.51 -7.86
CA GLY A 118 -13.95 15.15 -7.80
C GLY A 118 -14.49 15.26 -6.37
N THR A 119 -13.64 15.59 -5.41
CA THR A 119 -13.97 15.70 -3.98
C THR A 119 -13.30 16.92 -3.35
N ASP A 120 -13.89 17.44 -2.28
CA ASP A 120 -13.35 18.60 -1.55
C ASP A 120 -12.33 18.21 -0.48
N TYR A 121 -12.20 16.92 -0.17
CA TYR A 121 -11.28 16.45 0.87
C TYR A 121 -10.75 15.04 0.59
N ILE A 122 -9.54 14.78 1.11
CA ILE A 122 -8.90 13.47 1.17
C ILE A 122 -8.88 13.01 2.64
N ASP A 123 -9.23 11.75 2.90
CA ASP A 123 -9.17 11.23 4.27
C ASP A 123 -7.73 11.02 4.73
N LEU A 124 -6.88 10.42 3.89
CA LEU A 124 -5.48 10.18 4.20
C LEU A 124 -4.57 10.62 3.04
N TYR A 125 -3.76 11.66 3.26
CA TYR A 125 -2.78 12.15 2.30
C TYR A 125 -1.39 11.71 2.69
N GLN A 126 -0.68 11.04 1.79
CA GLN A 126 0.57 10.38 2.11
C GLN A 126 1.73 10.93 1.28
N LEU A 127 2.90 11.10 1.89
CA LEU A 127 4.14 11.20 1.15
C LEU A 127 4.46 9.80 0.58
N HIS A 128 4.58 9.68 -0.75
CA HIS A 128 4.80 8.40 -1.43
C HIS A 128 6.18 7.81 -1.13
N SER A 129 7.14 8.67 -0.84
CA SER A 129 8.50 8.34 -0.40
C SER A 129 9.08 9.50 0.39
N ASP A 130 10.19 9.25 1.10
CA ASP A 130 11.00 10.32 1.66
C ASP A 130 11.68 11.14 0.53
N ASP A 131 11.79 12.44 0.74
CA ASP A 131 12.58 13.36 -0.07
C ASP A 131 13.66 14.00 0.81
N ALA A 132 14.83 13.41 0.78
CA ALA A 132 15.98 13.89 1.56
C ALA A 132 16.51 15.25 1.07
N SER A 133 16.15 15.69 -0.14
CA SER A 133 16.61 16.97 -0.71
C SER A 133 15.79 18.17 -0.20
N THR A 134 14.57 17.94 0.26
CA THR A 134 13.72 18.99 0.86
C THR A 134 13.91 19.02 2.39
N PRO A 135 14.08 20.21 2.99
CA PRO A 135 14.10 20.34 4.44
C PRO A 135 12.83 19.78 5.07
N LEU A 136 13.00 18.86 6.04
CA LEU A 136 11.88 18.18 6.68
C LEU A 136 10.84 19.14 7.28
N ASP A 137 11.30 20.26 7.84
CA ASP A 137 10.41 21.27 8.43
C ASP A 137 9.51 21.91 7.39
N GLU A 138 10.02 22.22 6.18
CA GLU A 138 9.22 22.75 5.08
C GLU A 138 8.11 21.79 4.68
N THR A 139 8.44 20.49 4.56
CA THR A 139 7.48 19.43 4.25
C THR A 139 6.39 19.33 5.32
N LEU A 140 6.77 19.30 6.61
CA LEU A 140 5.83 19.22 7.73
C LEU A 140 4.89 20.43 7.78
N GLU A 141 5.42 21.63 7.60
CA GLU A 141 4.63 22.87 7.57
C GLU A 141 3.65 22.91 6.37
N ALA A 142 4.07 22.39 5.22
CA ALA A 142 3.19 22.28 4.05
C ALA A 142 2.03 21.29 4.30
N LEU A 143 2.31 20.15 4.90
CA LEU A 143 1.29 19.15 5.25
C LEU A 143 0.35 19.68 6.34
N ASP A 144 0.85 20.37 7.37
CA ASP A 144 0.02 21.01 8.37
C ASP A 144 -0.92 22.06 7.75
N ALA A 145 -0.42 22.83 6.79
CA ALA A 145 -1.23 23.83 6.10
C ALA A 145 -2.41 23.21 5.31
N VAL A 146 -2.21 22.07 4.63
CA VAL A 146 -3.31 21.42 3.88
C VAL A 146 -4.34 20.75 4.81
N VAL A 147 -3.90 20.29 6.00
CA VAL A 147 -4.82 19.81 7.03
C VAL A 147 -5.64 20.96 7.61
N ARG A 148 -5.00 22.06 8.00
CA ARG A 148 -5.69 23.26 8.53
C ARG A 148 -6.64 23.89 7.50
N ALA A 149 -6.32 23.81 6.21
CA ALA A 149 -7.21 24.24 5.14
C ALA A 149 -8.44 23.32 4.93
N GLY A 150 -8.52 22.18 5.64
CA GLY A 150 -9.60 21.22 5.53
C GLY A 150 -9.57 20.36 4.26
N LYS A 151 -8.53 20.47 3.42
CA LYS A 151 -8.34 19.66 2.21
C LYS A 151 -7.98 18.20 2.53
N VAL A 152 -7.37 17.98 3.68
CA VAL A 152 -6.89 16.68 4.15
C VAL A 152 -7.35 16.46 5.60
N ARG A 153 -7.82 15.25 5.92
CA ARG A 153 -8.22 14.89 7.29
C ARG A 153 -7.03 14.39 8.11
N TYR A 154 -6.24 13.48 7.51
CA TYR A 154 -5.09 12.86 8.16
C TYR A 154 -3.91 12.80 7.19
N ILE A 155 -2.69 12.81 7.72
CA ILE A 155 -1.46 12.67 6.94
C ILE A 155 -0.72 11.39 7.31
N GLY A 156 -0.03 10.79 6.32
CA GLY A 156 0.77 9.59 6.47
C GLY A 156 2.02 9.63 5.60
N VAL A 157 2.83 8.58 5.72
CA VAL A 157 4.03 8.41 4.90
C VAL A 157 4.09 7.01 4.31
N SER A 158 4.81 6.85 3.21
CA SER A 158 5.15 5.56 2.60
C SER A 158 6.65 5.49 2.34
N ASN A 159 7.24 4.30 2.46
CA ASN A 159 8.66 4.05 2.17
C ASN A 159 9.65 4.93 2.98
N PHE A 160 9.29 5.28 4.21
CA PHE A 160 10.19 5.94 5.15
C PHE A 160 10.97 4.91 5.94
N LEU A 161 12.24 5.20 6.21
CA LEU A 161 13.04 4.48 7.18
C LEU A 161 12.58 4.86 8.61
N ALA A 162 12.72 3.92 9.55
CA ALA A 162 12.25 4.12 10.93
C ALA A 162 12.84 5.37 11.58
N TYR A 163 14.18 5.60 11.45
CA TYR A 163 14.82 6.79 12.02
C TYR A 163 14.28 8.10 11.44
N ARG A 164 13.97 8.09 10.13
CA ARG A 164 13.46 9.28 9.43
C ARG A 164 12.04 9.61 9.88
N LEU A 165 11.20 8.57 10.05
CA LEU A 165 9.85 8.72 10.56
C LEU A 165 9.86 9.20 12.01
N ALA A 166 10.67 8.59 12.88
CA ALA A 166 10.81 9.02 14.28
C ALA A 166 11.24 10.50 14.38
N ARG A 167 12.21 10.91 13.54
CA ARG A 167 12.65 12.30 13.47
C ARG A 167 11.53 13.25 13.03
N ALA A 168 10.71 12.84 12.05
CA ALA A 168 9.58 13.63 11.57
C ALA A 168 8.52 13.80 12.65
N LEU A 169 8.17 12.74 13.38
CA LEU A 169 7.21 12.77 14.49
C LEU A 169 7.69 13.70 15.61
N GLY A 170 8.94 13.57 16.04
CA GLY A 170 9.51 14.43 17.09
C GLY A 170 9.59 15.92 16.68
N ARG A 171 9.89 16.19 15.38
CA ARG A 171 9.87 17.56 14.86
C ARG A 171 8.45 18.14 14.81
N ALA A 172 7.49 17.37 14.35
CA ALA A 172 6.09 17.81 14.31
C ALA A 172 5.59 18.11 15.73
N GLU A 173 5.92 17.26 16.71
CA GLU A 173 5.59 17.46 18.11
C GLU A 173 6.19 18.73 18.69
N THR A 174 7.51 18.92 18.55
CA THR A 174 8.23 20.07 19.08
C THR A 174 7.73 21.39 18.48
N ARG A 175 7.25 21.37 17.24
CA ARG A 175 6.75 22.55 16.51
C ARG A 175 5.23 22.70 16.56
N ASN A 176 4.53 21.83 17.28
CA ASN A 176 3.06 21.78 17.37
C ASN A 176 2.39 21.74 15.98
N LEU A 177 2.92 20.90 15.09
CA LEU A 177 2.38 20.62 13.75
C LEU A 177 1.59 19.32 13.74
N THR A 178 0.76 19.13 12.73
CA THR A 178 0.05 17.86 12.48
C THR A 178 1.04 16.71 12.35
N LYS A 179 0.82 15.64 13.13
CA LYS A 179 1.66 14.43 13.11
C LYS A 179 1.18 13.43 12.06
N PHE A 180 2.10 12.64 11.51
CA PHE A 180 1.75 11.46 10.74
C PHE A 180 1.01 10.45 11.62
N ILE A 181 -0.08 9.88 11.10
CA ILE A 181 -0.87 8.86 11.79
C ILE A 181 -0.68 7.47 11.22
N SER A 182 -0.01 7.35 10.06
CA SER A 182 0.19 6.06 9.40
C SER A 182 1.50 5.98 8.64
N ILE A 183 1.95 4.73 8.45
CA ILE A 183 3.07 4.35 7.59
C ILE A 183 2.61 3.27 6.61
N GLN A 184 3.00 3.41 5.33
CA GLN A 184 2.71 2.44 4.27
C GLN A 184 4.01 1.78 3.77
N PRO A 185 4.45 0.64 4.37
CA PRO A 185 5.65 -0.09 3.97
C PRO A 185 5.33 -1.31 3.10
N CYS A 186 6.36 -1.84 2.41
CA CYS A 186 6.32 -3.20 1.85
C CYS A 186 6.34 -4.23 2.97
N TYR A 187 5.42 -5.23 2.92
CA TYR A 187 5.42 -6.33 3.88
C TYR A 187 4.71 -7.57 3.33
N ASN A 188 5.40 -8.69 3.32
CA ASN A 188 4.89 -10.01 2.93
C ASN A 188 5.86 -11.09 3.43
N LEU A 189 5.51 -12.37 3.21
CA LEU A 189 6.32 -13.52 3.61
C LEU A 189 7.76 -13.52 3.06
N LEU A 190 8.00 -12.84 1.92
CA LEU A 190 9.32 -12.73 1.27
C LEU A 190 9.99 -11.36 1.49
N PHE A 191 9.41 -10.51 2.35
CA PHE A 191 9.96 -9.18 2.67
C PHE A 191 9.51 -8.77 4.08
N ARG A 192 10.34 -9.04 5.09
CA ARG A 192 10.02 -8.92 6.52
C ARG A 192 10.92 -7.93 7.28
N GLU A 193 11.76 -7.17 6.62
CA GLU A 193 12.74 -6.25 7.25
C GLU A 193 12.10 -5.24 8.21
N ILE A 194 10.89 -4.79 7.91
CA ILE A 194 10.18 -3.80 8.73
C ILE A 194 9.89 -4.28 10.16
N GLU A 195 9.94 -5.60 10.41
CA GLU A 195 9.75 -6.17 11.75
C GLU A 195 10.86 -5.77 12.74
N ARG A 196 12.01 -5.29 12.25
CA ARG A 196 13.18 -4.97 13.09
C ARG A 196 13.07 -3.63 13.78
N GLU A 197 12.63 -2.60 13.05
CA GLU A 197 12.62 -1.23 13.56
C GLU A 197 11.30 -0.51 13.28
N LEU A 198 10.76 -0.63 12.06
CA LEU A 198 9.61 0.17 11.65
C LEU A 198 8.30 -0.26 12.36
N LEU A 199 8.06 -1.57 12.49
CA LEU A 199 6.89 -2.06 13.23
C LEU A 199 6.95 -1.77 14.74
N PRO A 200 8.10 -1.97 15.44
CA PRO A 200 8.27 -1.50 16.81
C PRO A 200 7.99 0.00 16.98
N LEU A 201 8.55 0.85 16.13
CA LEU A 201 8.28 2.29 16.13
C LEU A 201 6.78 2.59 15.92
N ALA A 202 6.16 1.95 14.92
CA ALA A 202 4.74 2.15 14.63
C ALA A 202 3.86 1.77 15.83
N LYS A 203 4.20 0.69 16.54
CA LYS A 203 3.50 0.25 17.75
C LYS A 203 3.65 1.26 18.89
N GLU A 204 4.86 1.74 19.13
CA GLU A 204 5.17 2.71 20.21
C GLU A 204 4.44 4.03 19.96
N GLU A 205 4.54 4.59 18.75
CA GLU A 205 3.92 5.85 18.36
C GLU A 205 2.40 5.72 18.10
N GLY A 206 1.89 4.48 17.99
CA GLY A 206 0.48 4.21 17.71
C GLY A 206 0.06 4.55 16.30
N LEU A 207 0.97 4.34 15.33
CA LEU A 207 0.69 4.57 13.91
C LEU A 207 -0.11 3.41 13.31
N GLY A 208 -1.00 3.73 12.38
CA GLY A 208 -1.60 2.73 11.50
C GLY A 208 -0.59 2.21 10.48
N VAL A 209 -0.53 0.90 10.29
CA VAL A 209 0.36 0.27 9.30
C VAL A 209 -0.48 -0.26 8.15
N ILE A 210 -0.33 0.36 6.98
CA ILE A 210 -1.05 0.00 5.75
C ILE A 210 -0.03 -0.64 4.81
N SER A 211 0.18 -1.96 4.94
CA SER A 211 1.25 -2.61 4.20
C SER A 211 0.88 -2.86 2.74
N TYR A 212 1.81 -2.56 1.82
CA TYR A 212 1.59 -2.88 0.41
C TYR A 212 2.32 -4.16 -0.02
N ASN A 213 1.89 -4.71 -1.16
CA ASN A 213 2.50 -5.85 -1.82
C ASN A 213 2.43 -7.17 -1.02
N PRO A 214 1.29 -7.52 -0.37
CA PRO A 214 1.16 -8.71 0.46
C PRO A 214 1.42 -10.01 -0.32
N LEU A 215 1.28 -9.98 -1.66
CA LEU A 215 1.50 -11.12 -2.55
C LEU A 215 2.83 -11.08 -3.30
N ALA A 216 3.82 -10.28 -2.86
CA ALA A 216 5.15 -10.20 -3.46
C ALA A 216 5.12 -10.00 -4.99
N GLY A 217 4.34 -9.00 -5.46
CA GLY A 217 4.16 -8.76 -6.90
C GLY A 217 3.33 -9.81 -7.63
N GLY A 218 2.77 -10.78 -6.93
CA GLY A 218 2.04 -11.92 -7.46
C GLY A 218 2.81 -13.24 -7.36
N LEU A 219 4.05 -13.25 -6.84
CA LEU A 219 4.82 -14.48 -6.67
C LEU A 219 4.13 -15.43 -5.68
N LEU A 220 3.61 -14.90 -4.57
CA LEU A 220 2.86 -15.64 -3.54
C LEU A 220 1.44 -16.08 -3.98
N THR A 221 1.12 -15.97 -5.27
CA THR A 221 -0.05 -16.67 -5.85
C THR A 221 0.29 -18.08 -6.32
N GLY A 222 1.58 -18.44 -6.38
CA GLY A 222 2.07 -19.71 -6.87
C GLY A 222 1.95 -19.96 -8.39
N LYS A 223 1.53 -18.94 -9.17
CA LYS A 223 1.32 -19.08 -10.63
C LYS A 223 2.58 -18.94 -11.46
N HIS A 224 3.67 -18.43 -10.88
CA HIS A 224 4.93 -18.22 -11.58
C HIS A 224 5.89 -19.36 -11.32
N THR A 225 6.68 -19.73 -12.34
CA THR A 225 7.80 -20.68 -12.23
C THR A 225 9.06 -20.01 -12.76
N LEU A 226 10.21 -20.33 -12.16
CA LEU A 226 11.49 -19.76 -12.59
C LEU A 226 11.82 -20.14 -14.04
N ALA A 227 11.53 -21.40 -14.42
CA ALA A 227 11.82 -21.94 -15.74
C ALA A 227 11.07 -21.22 -16.90
N GLN A 228 9.86 -20.69 -16.63
CA GLN A 228 9.05 -20.01 -17.65
C GLN A 228 9.42 -18.53 -17.81
N GLY A 229 10.20 -17.98 -16.86
CA GLY A 229 10.49 -16.55 -16.83
C GLY A 229 9.27 -15.67 -16.51
N PRO A 230 9.45 -14.33 -16.51
CA PRO A 230 8.37 -13.39 -16.24
C PRO A 230 7.27 -13.41 -17.29
N THR A 231 6.04 -13.71 -16.88
CA THR A 231 4.87 -13.75 -17.79
C THR A 231 4.40 -12.35 -18.16
N SER A 232 4.07 -12.13 -19.43
CA SER A 232 3.50 -10.86 -19.91
C SER A 232 2.22 -10.47 -19.16
N GLY A 233 2.00 -9.16 -18.97
CA GLY A 233 0.84 -8.62 -18.27
C GLY A 233 0.89 -8.75 -16.74
N THR A 234 2.03 -9.18 -16.17
CA THR A 234 2.24 -9.24 -14.72
C THR A 234 3.10 -8.08 -14.22
N ARG A 235 3.23 -7.93 -12.89
CA ARG A 235 4.13 -6.95 -12.26
C ARG A 235 5.58 -7.09 -12.69
N PHE A 236 5.99 -8.30 -13.02
CA PHE A 236 7.35 -8.63 -13.45
C PHE A 236 7.66 -8.23 -14.90
N THR A 237 6.66 -7.73 -15.64
CA THR A 237 6.79 -7.22 -17.03
C THR A 237 6.18 -5.83 -17.20
N LEU A 238 5.90 -5.09 -16.11
CA LEU A 238 5.20 -3.82 -16.12
C LEU A 238 6.15 -2.63 -16.32
N GLY A 239 6.58 -2.39 -17.57
CA GLY A 239 7.37 -1.22 -17.94
C GLY A 239 8.58 -1.00 -17.01
N ALA A 240 8.87 0.23 -16.66
CA ALA A 240 9.99 0.59 -15.76
C ALA A 240 9.87 0.04 -14.34
N ALA A 241 8.69 -0.42 -13.91
CA ALA A 241 8.52 -1.04 -12.61
C ALA A 241 8.93 -2.52 -12.58
N ALA A 242 9.01 -3.18 -13.73
CA ALA A 242 9.32 -4.60 -13.86
C ALA A 242 10.67 -4.96 -13.21
N GLU A 243 11.72 -4.22 -13.52
CA GLU A 243 13.06 -4.42 -13.00
C GLU A 243 13.07 -4.45 -11.46
N ARG A 244 12.44 -3.47 -10.81
CA ARG A 244 12.34 -3.42 -9.34
C ARG A 244 11.66 -4.65 -8.74
N TYR A 245 10.61 -5.19 -9.40
CA TYR A 245 9.93 -6.40 -8.93
C TYR A 245 10.76 -7.65 -9.17
N GLN A 246 11.47 -7.73 -10.31
CA GLN A 246 12.38 -8.83 -10.61
C GLN A 246 13.56 -8.81 -9.64
N ASP A 247 14.22 -7.70 -9.43
CA ASP A 247 15.33 -7.56 -8.49
C ASP A 247 14.95 -7.96 -7.07
N ARG A 248 13.72 -7.66 -6.67
CA ARG A 248 13.24 -7.96 -5.31
C ARG A 248 12.84 -9.41 -5.11
N TYR A 249 12.27 -10.06 -6.12
CA TYR A 249 11.59 -11.34 -5.93
C TYR A 249 11.93 -12.44 -6.94
N TRP A 250 12.55 -12.14 -8.09
CA TRP A 250 12.77 -13.13 -9.15
C TRP A 250 14.11 -13.83 -8.99
N ARG A 251 14.26 -14.63 -7.94
CA ARG A 251 15.48 -15.34 -7.58
C ARG A 251 15.13 -16.76 -7.15
N ASP A 252 16.08 -17.70 -7.34
CA ASP A 252 15.93 -19.11 -6.98
C ASP A 252 15.44 -19.30 -5.54
N ARG A 253 16.00 -18.53 -4.60
CA ARG A 253 15.65 -18.57 -3.18
C ARG A 253 14.15 -18.31 -2.95
N GLU A 254 13.61 -17.26 -3.54
CA GLU A 254 12.21 -16.89 -3.39
C GLU A 254 11.28 -17.93 -4.03
N PHE A 255 11.66 -18.50 -5.17
CA PHE A 255 10.89 -19.59 -5.80
C PHE A 255 10.88 -20.86 -4.95
N ASN A 256 12.01 -21.27 -4.38
CA ASN A 256 12.09 -22.43 -3.49
C ASN A 256 11.19 -22.21 -2.25
N THR A 257 11.27 -21.04 -1.62
CA THR A 257 10.41 -20.68 -0.49
C THR A 257 8.92 -20.70 -0.87
N VAL A 258 8.56 -20.24 -2.07
CA VAL A 258 7.16 -20.30 -2.56
C VAL A 258 6.67 -21.73 -2.71
N GLU A 259 7.51 -22.67 -3.16
CA GLU A 259 7.14 -24.09 -3.24
C GLU A 259 6.90 -24.71 -1.85
N ASP A 260 7.77 -24.40 -0.88
CA ASP A 260 7.59 -24.83 0.51
C ASP A 260 6.29 -24.26 1.12
N LEU A 261 6.04 -22.95 0.90
CA LEU A 261 4.81 -22.29 1.34
C LEU A 261 3.56 -22.87 0.66
N ARG A 262 3.64 -23.25 -0.63
CA ARG A 262 2.54 -23.91 -1.35
C ARG A 262 2.22 -25.25 -0.70
N THR A 263 3.23 -26.04 -0.41
CA THR A 263 3.04 -27.33 0.29
C THR A 263 2.31 -27.13 1.63
N VAL A 264 2.67 -26.10 2.38
CA VAL A 264 1.98 -25.78 3.65
C VAL A 264 0.53 -25.33 3.40
N ALA A 265 0.28 -24.53 2.38
CA ALA A 265 -1.06 -24.06 2.02
C ALA A 265 -1.98 -25.23 1.61
N ASP A 266 -1.48 -26.14 0.77
CA ASP A 266 -2.20 -27.33 0.30
C ASP A 266 -2.57 -28.24 1.47
N LEU A 267 -1.63 -28.50 2.39
CA LEU A 267 -1.87 -29.31 3.60
C LEU A 267 -2.88 -28.67 4.55
N ALA A 268 -2.93 -27.33 4.59
CA ALA A 268 -3.88 -26.57 5.40
C ALA A 268 -5.25 -26.38 4.71
N GLY A 269 -5.39 -26.74 3.43
CA GLY A 269 -6.64 -26.61 2.66
C GLY A 269 -6.95 -25.18 2.21
N PHE A 270 -5.94 -24.33 2.08
CA PHE A 270 -6.11 -22.94 1.63
C PHE A 270 -5.33 -22.65 0.34
N SER A 271 -5.78 -21.65 -0.44
CA SER A 271 -4.92 -21.11 -1.48
C SER A 271 -3.71 -20.40 -0.86
N LEU A 272 -2.55 -20.43 -1.56
CA LEU A 272 -1.37 -19.70 -1.11
C LEU A 272 -1.66 -18.18 -1.01
N THR A 273 -2.50 -17.65 -1.89
CA THR A 273 -2.97 -16.25 -1.84
C THR A 273 -3.69 -15.94 -0.52
N THR A 274 -4.67 -16.78 -0.14
CA THR A 274 -5.40 -16.62 1.12
C THR A 274 -4.46 -16.69 2.31
N LEU A 275 -3.56 -17.69 2.33
CA LEU A 275 -2.63 -17.88 3.42
C LEU A 275 -1.64 -16.72 3.58
N ALA A 276 -1.09 -16.21 2.46
CA ALA A 276 -0.14 -15.09 2.47
C ALA A 276 -0.78 -13.78 3.00
N VAL A 277 -2.01 -13.49 2.58
CA VAL A 277 -2.73 -12.29 3.07
C VAL A 277 -3.15 -12.47 4.53
N ALA A 278 -3.64 -13.66 4.92
CA ALA A 278 -3.99 -13.96 6.31
C ALA A 278 -2.77 -13.87 7.25
N TRP A 279 -1.60 -14.29 6.78
CA TRP A 279 -0.36 -14.14 7.54
C TRP A 279 -0.03 -12.66 7.81
N VAL A 280 -0.14 -11.79 6.82
CA VAL A 280 0.03 -10.34 7.01
C VAL A 280 -0.98 -9.80 8.03
N LEU A 281 -2.25 -10.20 7.91
CA LEU A 281 -3.33 -9.80 8.82
C LEU A 281 -3.16 -10.34 10.25
N SER A 282 -2.44 -11.45 10.42
CA SER A 282 -2.17 -12.06 11.73
C SER A 282 -1.20 -11.23 12.58
N ASN A 283 -0.44 -10.32 11.98
CA ASN A 283 0.40 -9.39 12.74
C ASN A 283 -0.47 -8.27 13.34
N PRO A 284 -0.57 -8.16 14.67
CA PRO A 284 -1.48 -7.21 15.33
C PRO A 284 -1.14 -5.74 15.10
N ILE A 285 0.07 -5.42 14.61
CA ILE A 285 0.51 -4.06 14.30
C ILE A 285 -0.03 -3.64 12.92
N ILE A 286 -0.29 -4.58 12.02
CA ILE A 286 -0.83 -4.28 10.69
C ILE A 286 -2.31 -3.88 10.79
N THR A 287 -2.63 -2.69 10.33
CA THR A 287 -4.01 -2.17 10.25
C THR A 287 -4.74 -2.81 9.08
N ALA A 288 -4.18 -2.69 7.87
CA ALA A 288 -4.76 -3.25 6.65
C ALA A 288 -3.67 -3.48 5.58
N PRO A 289 -3.52 -4.69 5.03
CA PRO A 289 -2.77 -4.88 3.80
C PRO A 289 -3.53 -4.28 2.61
N ILE A 290 -2.76 -3.68 1.68
CA ILE A 290 -3.26 -3.20 0.39
C ILE A 290 -3.27 -4.36 -0.58
N ILE A 291 -4.44 -4.86 -0.88
CA ILE A 291 -4.66 -5.86 -1.91
C ILE A 291 -4.89 -5.19 -3.27
N GLY A 292 -4.50 -5.83 -4.35
CA GLY A 292 -4.74 -5.36 -5.70
C GLY A 292 -5.30 -6.48 -6.57
N ALA A 293 -6.06 -6.09 -7.58
CA ALA A 293 -6.61 -7.02 -8.56
C ALA A 293 -6.49 -6.44 -9.97
N SER A 294 -6.37 -7.29 -10.97
CA SER A 294 -6.54 -6.96 -12.40
C SER A 294 -7.85 -7.52 -12.96
N ARG A 295 -8.58 -8.30 -12.16
CA ARG A 295 -9.91 -8.85 -12.44
C ARG A 295 -10.67 -9.03 -11.13
N PRO A 296 -12.01 -8.84 -11.11
CA PRO A 296 -12.81 -8.91 -9.87
C PRO A 296 -12.66 -10.23 -9.10
N GLU A 297 -12.56 -11.37 -9.80
CA GLU A 297 -12.50 -12.71 -9.20
C GLU A 297 -11.27 -12.89 -8.30
N GLN A 298 -10.19 -12.14 -8.54
CA GLN A 298 -8.98 -12.19 -7.73
C GLN A 298 -9.18 -11.66 -6.31
N LEU A 299 -10.26 -10.93 -6.05
CA LEU A 299 -10.58 -10.44 -4.70
C LEU A 299 -11.13 -11.55 -3.79
N THR A 300 -11.67 -12.64 -4.35
CA THR A 300 -12.30 -13.74 -3.59
C THR A 300 -11.37 -14.31 -2.52
N ASP A 301 -10.15 -14.67 -2.90
CA ASP A 301 -9.16 -15.25 -1.97
C ASP A 301 -8.65 -14.21 -0.96
N ASN A 302 -8.55 -12.94 -1.36
CA ASN A 302 -8.17 -11.87 -0.45
C ASN A 302 -9.26 -11.60 0.60
N LEU A 303 -10.53 -11.61 0.21
CA LEU A 303 -11.66 -11.44 1.13
C LEU A 303 -11.74 -12.61 2.13
N LYS A 304 -11.58 -13.85 1.66
CA LYS A 304 -11.49 -15.03 2.54
C LYS A 304 -10.36 -14.92 3.56
N ALA A 305 -9.23 -14.33 3.18
CA ALA A 305 -8.09 -14.14 4.08
C ALA A 305 -8.42 -13.27 5.29
N ALA A 306 -9.33 -12.29 5.15
CA ALA A 306 -9.71 -11.42 6.26
C ALA A 306 -10.59 -12.11 7.31
N GLU A 307 -11.20 -13.24 6.98
CA GLU A 307 -11.99 -14.08 7.89
C GLU A 307 -11.15 -15.21 8.52
N LEU A 308 -10.01 -15.51 7.91
CA LEU A 308 -9.14 -16.61 8.35
C LEU A 308 -8.29 -16.19 9.56
N LYS A 309 -8.48 -16.90 10.67
CA LYS A 309 -7.59 -16.84 11.82
C LYS A 309 -6.59 -17.98 11.73
N LEU A 310 -5.33 -17.66 11.53
CA LEU A 310 -4.25 -18.65 11.58
C LEU A 310 -4.12 -19.15 13.02
N ASP A 311 -4.07 -20.49 13.19
CA ASP A 311 -3.65 -21.04 14.46
C ASP A 311 -2.14 -20.82 14.68
N ASP A 312 -1.70 -20.92 15.93
CA ASP A 312 -0.32 -20.61 16.32
C ASP A 312 0.69 -21.56 15.63
N SER A 313 0.34 -22.81 15.42
CA SER A 313 1.20 -23.82 14.77
C SER A 313 1.42 -23.48 13.30
N LEU A 314 0.34 -23.19 12.56
CA LEU A 314 0.42 -22.81 11.16
C LEU A 314 1.19 -21.49 10.99
N LYS A 315 0.87 -20.49 11.84
CA LYS A 315 1.59 -19.20 11.84
C LYS A 315 3.08 -19.39 12.09
N GLN A 316 3.46 -20.18 13.11
CA GLN A 316 4.87 -20.45 13.43
C GLN A 316 5.59 -21.12 12.27
N LYS A 317 4.96 -22.08 11.60
CA LYS A 317 5.53 -22.76 10.44
C LYS A 317 5.81 -21.80 9.28
N LEU A 318 4.90 -20.85 9.02
CA LEU A 318 5.12 -19.80 8.02
C LEU A 318 6.24 -18.83 8.44
N ASP A 319 6.30 -18.48 9.72
CA ASP A 319 7.35 -17.63 10.28
C ASP A 319 8.73 -18.28 10.18
N ASP A 320 8.85 -19.58 10.42
CA ASP A 320 10.11 -20.33 10.34
C ASP A 320 10.60 -20.44 8.90
N LEU A 321 9.71 -20.80 7.95
CA LEU A 321 10.04 -20.89 6.53
C LEU A 321 10.50 -19.57 5.92
N THR A 322 10.10 -18.45 6.52
CA THR A 322 10.40 -17.11 5.99
C THR A 322 11.28 -16.26 6.92
N ALA A 323 11.91 -16.91 7.91
CA ALA A 323 12.72 -16.21 8.93
C ALA A 323 13.90 -15.44 8.35
N GLU A 324 14.50 -15.92 7.27
CA GLU A 324 15.63 -15.26 6.60
C GLU A 324 15.28 -13.88 6.03
N TYR A 325 14.04 -13.69 5.56
CA TYR A 325 13.56 -12.41 4.99
C TYR A 325 13.35 -11.29 6.02
N ARG A 326 13.49 -11.57 7.32
CA ARG A 326 13.53 -10.56 8.38
C ARG A 326 14.83 -9.76 8.39
N ARG A 327 15.89 -10.31 7.77
CA ARG A 327 17.22 -9.71 7.77
C ARG A 327 17.53 -8.91 6.51
N GLY A 328 16.66 -9.00 5.49
CA GLY A 328 16.92 -8.45 4.17
C GLY A 328 18.09 -9.16 3.49
N ASP A 329 18.67 -8.52 2.50
CA ASP A 329 19.83 -9.02 1.77
C ASP A 329 21.19 -8.70 2.47
N SER A 330 21.15 -8.20 3.70
CA SER A 330 22.39 -7.89 4.45
C SER A 330 23.12 -9.18 4.80
N LEU A 331 24.30 -9.36 4.26
CA LEU A 331 25.26 -10.33 4.76
C LEU A 331 25.59 -9.97 6.21
N ARG A 332 25.39 -10.89 7.13
CA ARG A 332 25.69 -10.74 8.56
C ARG A 332 26.51 -11.87 9.07
#